data_45d910e5a4c830a925cd9547c97d107a
#
_entry.id   45d910e5a4c830a925cd9547c97d107a
#
_cell.length_a   1.000
_cell.length_b   1.000
_cell.length_c   1.000
_cell.angle_alpha   90.00
_cell.angle_beta   90.00
_cell.angle_gamma   90.00
#
_symmetry.space_group_name_H-M   'P 1'
#
loop_
_entity.id
_entity.type
_entity.pdbx_description
1 polymer ?
#
loop_
_entity_poly.entity_id
_entity_poly.type
_entity_poly.pdbx_seq_one_letter_code
_entity_poly.pdbx_strand_id
1 'polypeptide(L)'
;MAEISASLVKELRERTGAGMMECKKALVENNGDVEASADWLRKTGLAKADKKASRIAAEGRIVAAHANGKAVLVEINSETDFVAKDANFIAFTDAVGHAAIDAADVEALKTAKLASGQTVEQARAELIAKIGENVQVRRIARVDSANTLSAYVHGGRIGVLIELKGGNAALARGLAMHVAAMNPPYISPAHVPAEFVAKEKEIALAQVKDTGKPAEILEKMIAGKIAKTVNEICLTGQPYVLDTNLTVEATLKAAGAEVVSFVRLAVGEGIEKQTDDFAAEVMKQAGLA
;
A
#
# COMPACT_ATOMS: atom_id res chain seq x y z
N MET A 1 35.87 7.36 -33.86
CA MET A 1 35.05 7.22 -32.65
C MET A 1 35.78 7.93 -31.53
N ALA A 2 35.13 8.81 -30.80
CA ALA A 2 35.74 9.47 -29.65
C ALA A 2 36.12 8.41 -28.61
N GLU A 3 37.33 8.48 -28.09
CA GLU A 3 37.79 7.57 -27.04
C GLU A 3 37.10 7.95 -25.73
N ILE A 4 36.17 7.11 -25.26
CA ILE A 4 35.43 7.36 -24.04
C ILE A 4 36.32 7.06 -22.84
N SER A 5 36.79 8.11 -22.17
CA SER A 5 37.62 8.00 -20.99
C SER A 5 36.83 7.50 -19.76
N ALA A 6 37.50 6.85 -18.82
CA ALA A 6 36.93 6.40 -17.58
C ALA A 6 36.41 7.60 -16.72
N SER A 7 37.02 8.79 -16.87
CA SER A 7 36.58 10.01 -16.19
C SER A 7 35.20 10.49 -16.68
N LEU A 8 34.95 10.48 -18.00
CA LEU A 8 33.63 10.81 -18.56
C LEU A 8 32.54 9.84 -18.11
N VAL A 9 32.87 8.54 -18.06
CA VAL A 9 31.92 7.53 -17.56
C VAL A 9 31.62 7.77 -16.08
N LYS A 10 32.60 8.12 -15.27
CA LYS A 10 32.44 8.44 -13.86
C LYS A 10 31.59 9.69 -13.68
N GLU A 11 31.88 10.76 -14.41
CA GLU A 11 31.12 12.02 -14.39
C GLU A 11 29.64 11.78 -14.72
N LEU A 12 29.36 11.10 -15.83
CA LEU A 12 27.98 10.79 -16.23
C LEU A 12 27.25 9.91 -15.19
N ARG A 13 27.99 8.95 -14.58
CA ARG A 13 27.42 8.11 -13.52
C ARG A 13 27.11 8.90 -12.24
N GLU A 14 27.99 9.78 -11.81
CA GLU A 14 27.76 10.63 -10.62
C GLU A 14 26.55 11.54 -10.83
N ARG A 15 26.38 12.03 -12.04
CA ARG A 15 25.27 12.89 -12.42
C ARG A 15 23.93 12.18 -12.57
N THR A 16 23.91 10.99 -13.16
CA THR A 16 22.67 10.28 -13.54
C THR A 16 22.32 9.11 -12.61
N GLY A 17 23.28 8.61 -11.85
CA GLY A 17 23.14 7.40 -11.05
C GLY A 17 23.02 6.11 -11.87
N ALA A 18 23.11 6.17 -13.20
CA ALA A 18 23.00 5.00 -14.08
C ALA A 18 24.17 4.05 -13.93
N GLY A 19 24.00 2.78 -14.37
CA GLY A 19 25.05 1.76 -14.34
C GLY A 19 26.25 2.15 -15.20
N MET A 20 27.47 1.74 -14.80
CA MET A 20 28.72 2.07 -15.50
C MET A 20 28.68 1.71 -16.99
N MET A 21 28.17 0.52 -17.33
CA MET A 21 28.09 0.06 -18.72
C MET A 21 27.05 0.85 -19.52
N GLU A 22 25.99 1.29 -18.89
CA GLU A 22 24.96 2.13 -19.51
C GLU A 22 25.50 3.54 -19.80
N CYS A 23 26.22 4.13 -18.84
CA CYS A 23 26.90 5.41 -19.04
C CYS A 23 27.92 5.32 -20.18
N LYS A 24 28.73 4.24 -20.24
CA LYS A 24 29.67 4.02 -21.34
C LYS A 24 28.94 3.92 -22.67
N LYS A 25 27.86 3.17 -22.75
CA LYS A 25 27.06 3.04 -23.97
C LYS A 25 26.47 4.36 -24.40
N ALA A 26 25.87 5.13 -23.47
CA ALA A 26 25.34 6.45 -23.76
C ALA A 26 26.37 7.42 -24.32
N LEU A 27 27.56 7.42 -23.73
CA LEU A 27 28.67 8.26 -24.20
C LEU A 27 29.16 7.84 -25.60
N VAL A 28 29.21 6.56 -25.90
CA VAL A 28 29.55 6.05 -27.25
C VAL A 28 28.52 6.53 -28.27
N GLU A 29 27.23 6.36 -27.99
CA GLU A 29 26.13 6.75 -28.89
C GLU A 29 26.05 8.29 -29.11
N ASN A 30 26.56 9.08 -28.18
CA ASN A 30 26.53 10.54 -28.22
C ASN A 30 27.93 11.17 -28.37
N ASN A 31 28.91 10.42 -28.91
CA ASN A 31 30.26 10.88 -29.21
C ASN A 31 31.01 11.54 -28.03
N GLY A 32 30.73 11.12 -26.81
CA GLY A 32 31.34 11.64 -25.58
C GLY A 32 30.67 12.90 -25.01
N ASP A 33 29.59 13.38 -25.60
CA ASP A 33 28.79 14.49 -25.04
C ASP A 33 28.01 14.03 -23.81
N VAL A 34 28.36 14.60 -22.65
CA VAL A 34 27.78 14.23 -21.35
C VAL A 34 26.30 14.65 -21.25
N GLU A 35 25.93 15.83 -21.76
CA GLU A 35 24.55 16.33 -21.74
C GLU A 35 23.64 15.49 -22.62
N ALA A 36 24.04 15.27 -23.88
CA ALA A 36 23.30 14.44 -24.81
C ALA A 36 23.20 13.00 -24.29
N SER A 37 24.23 12.50 -23.62
CA SER A 37 24.24 11.16 -23.01
C SER A 37 23.30 11.05 -21.81
N ALA A 38 23.20 12.08 -20.98
CA ALA A 38 22.21 12.12 -19.89
C ALA A 38 20.77 12.14 -20.43
N ASP A 39 20.50 12.91 -21.45
CA ASP A 39 19.19 12.92 -22.12
C ASP A 39 18.85 11.59 -22.81
N TRP A 40 19.85 10.97 -23.43
CA TRP A 40 19.68 9.64 -24.03
C TRP A 40 19.38 8.57 -22.98
N LEU A 41 20.07 8.61 -21.83
CA LEU A 41 19.79 7.70 -20.70
C LEU A 41 18.37 7.88 -20.18
N ARG A 42 17.89 9.14 -20.09
CA ARG A 42 16.53 9.45 -19.64
C ARG A 42 15.48 8.89 -20.60
N LYS A 43 15.65 9.09 -21.92
CA LYS A 43 14.74 8.55 -22.95
C LYS A 43 14.75 7.02 -22.99
N THR A 44 15.92 6.40 -22.90
CA THR A 44 16.03 4.92 -22.88
C THR A 44 15.58 4.33 -21.57
N GLY A 45 15.64 5.07 -20.46
CA GLY A 45 15.10 4.68 -19.17
C GLY A 45 13.58 4.49 -19.20
N LEU A 46 12.85 5.41 -19.83
CA LEU A 46 11.40 5.27 -20.05
C LEU A 46 11.07 4.00 -20.84
N ALA A 47 11.76 3.75 -21.95
CA ALA A 47 11.53 2.55 -22.76
C ALA A 47 11.89 1.23 -22.02
N LYS A 48 12.82 1.26 -21.07
CA LYS A 48 13.13 0.10 -20.22
C LYS A 48 12.08 -0.10 -19.12
N ALA A 49 11.56 0.98 -18.57
CA ALA A 49 10.47 0.93 -17.60
C ALA A 49 9.23 0.27 -18.21
N ASP A 50 8.87 0.65 -19.44
CA ASP A 50 7.75 0.05 -20.17
C ASP A 50 7.93 -1.47 -20.37
N LYS A 51 9.13 -1.91 -20.73
CA LYS A 51 9.43 -3.34 -20.90
C LYS A 51 9.32 -4.16 -19.61
N LYS A 52 9.50 -3.53 -18.46
CA LYS A 52 9.40 -4.17 -17.15
C LYS A 52 8.01 -4.09 -16.53
N ALA A 53 7.15 -3.24 -17.07
CA ALA A 53 5.81 -2.99 -16.52
C ALA A 53 4.94 -4.26 -16.41
N SER A 54 5.21 -5.29 -17.22
CA SER A 54 4.49 -6.57 -17.19
C SER A 54 4.96 -7.53 -16.07
N ARG A 55 6.08 -7.23 -15.39
CA ARG A 55 6.56 -8.09 -14.30
C ARG A 55 5.73 -7.88 -13.05
N ILE A 56 5.46 -8.96 -12.32
CA ILE A 56 4.70 -8.90 -11.07
C ILE A 56 5.51 -8.15 -10.01
N ALA A 57 4.94 -7.06 -9.50
CA ALA A 57 5.51 -6.26 -8.42
C ALA A 57 4.55 -6.33 -7.22
N ALA A 58 4.73 -7.32 -6.36
CA ALA A 58 3.85 -7.60 -5.22
C ALA A 58 4.49 -7.26 -3.86
N GLU A 59 5.75 -6.83 -3.84
CA GLU A 59 6.42 -6.23 -2.69
C GLU A 59 6.36 -4.70 -2.79
N GLY A 60 6.99 -3.97 -1.88
CA GLY A 60 7.02 -2.50 -1.92
C GLY A 60 6.70 -1.84 -0.59
N ARG A 61 6.20 -0.60 -0.66
CA ARG A 61 5.86 0.22 0.52
C ARG A 61 4.53 0.93 0.36
N ILE A 62 3.93 1.20 1.51
CA ILE A 62 2.87 2.21 1.64
C ILE A 62 3.48 3.43 2.32
N VAL A 63 3.19 4.59 1.76
CA VAL A 63 3.52 5.89 2.34
C VAL A 63 2.26 6.66 2.63
N ALA A 64 2.33 7.54 3.62
CA ALA A 64 1.21 8.38 4.02
C ALA A 64 1.65 9.83 4.06
N ALA A 65 0.76 10.73 3.68
CA ALA A 65 0.93 12.16 3.92
C ALA A 65 -0.39 12.76 4.43
N HIS A 66 -0.26 13.81 5.23
CA HIS A 66 -1.38 14.51 5.83
C HIS A 66 -1.08 16.00 5.92
N ALA A 67 -1.95 16.84 5.36
CA ALA A 67 -1.86 18.29 5.43
C ALA A 67 -3.22 18.94 5.12
N ASN A 68 -3.53 20.04 5.79
CA ASN A 68 -4.65 20.94 5.44
C ASN A 68 -6.01 20.23 5.29
N GLY A 69 -6.34 19.30 6.21
CA GLY A 69 -7.59 18.54 6.15
C GLY A 69 -7.62 17.46 5.06
N LYS A 70 -6.47 17.13 4.48
CA LYS A 70 -6.30 16.05 3.52
C LYS A 70 -5.40 14.97 4.10
N ALA A 71 -5.75 13.72 3.92
CA ALA A 71 -4.91 12.58 4.27
C ALA A 71 -4.86 11.60 3.10
N VAL A 72 -3.68 11.08 2.77
CA VAL A 72 -3.48 10.18 1.65
C VAL A 72 -2.62 8.98 2.04
N LEU A 73 -2.91 7.84 1.42
CA LEU A 73 -2.03 6.67 1.36
C LEU A 73 -1.69 6.40 -0.09
N VAL A 74 -0.45 6.06 -0.36
CA VAL A 74 -0.02 5.59 -1.67
C VAL A 74 0.67 4.25 -1.51
N GLU A 75 0.27 3.26 -2.29
CA GLU A 75 0.98 1.99 -2.43
C GLU A 75 1.90 2.06 -3.65
N ILE A 76 3.19 1.85 -3.40
CA ILE A 76 4.22 1.79 -4.44
C ILE A 76 4.88 0.42 -4.35
N ASN A 77 4.78 -0.34 -5.45
CA ASN A 77 5.23 -1.71 -5.50
C ASN A 77 6.60 -1.86 -6.16
N SER A 78 7.32 -2.92 -5.77
CA SER A 78 8.55 -3.44 -6.35
C SER A 78 8.44 -4.96 -6.54
N GLU A 79 9.36 -5.57 -7.29
CA GLU A 79 9.38 -7.02 -7.48
C GLU A 79 9.81 -7.74 -6.19
N THR A 80 10.83 -7.22 -5.49
CA THR A 80 11.40 -7.84 -4.30
C THR A 80 11.30 -6.97 -3.05
N ASP A 81 11.40 -7.62 -1.88
CA ASP A 81 11.47 -6.95 -0.59
C ASP A 81 12.84 -6.28 -0.34
N PHE A 82 13.89 -6.70 -1.06
CA PHE A 82 15.19 -6.05 -1.04
C PHE A 82 15.10 -4.63 -1.58
N VAL A 83 14.43 -4.45 -2.74
CA VAL A 83 14.19 -3.13 -3.32
C VAL A 83 13.28 -2.30 -2.43
N ALA A 84 12.27 -2.89 -1.80
CA ALA A 84 11.42 -2.19 -0.85
C ALA A 84 12.19 -1.55 0.33
N LYS A 85 13.40 -2.04 0.62
CA LYS A 85 14.32 -1.55 1.66
C LYS A 85 15.48 -0.70 1.11
N ASP A 86 15.61 -0.58 -0.23
CA ASP A 86 16.65 0.22 -0.87
C ASP A 86 16.46 1.71 -0.61
N ALA A 87 17.55 2.41 -0.31
CA ALA A 87 17.51 3.83 0.05
C ALA A 87 16.93 4.72 -1.09
N ASN A 88 17.20 4.40 -2.36
CA ASN A 88 16.66 5.17 -3.49
C ASN A 88 15.16 4.93 -3.66
N PHE A 89 14.71 3.68 -3.44
CA PHE A 89 13.28 3.35 -3.45
C PHE A 89 12.55 4.06 -2.30
N ILE A 90 13.12 4.05 -1.10
CA ILE A 90 12.55 4.76 0.07
C ILE A 90 12.43 6.26 -0.23
N ALA A 91 13.51 6.91 -0.69
CA ALA A 91 13.50 8.33 -1.03
C ALA A 91 12.46 8.67 -2.12
N PHE A 92 12.34 7.82 -3.14
CA PHE A 92 11.33 7.97 -4.17
C PHE A 92 9.91 7.86 -3.59
N THR A 93 9.63 6.83 -2.78
CA THR A 93 8.29 6.62 -2.20
C THR A 93 7.89 7.75 -1.27
N ASP A 94 8.82 8.29 -0.48
CA ASP A 94 8.57 9.41 0.42
C ASP A 94 8.25 10.70 -0.39
N ALA A 95 9.02 10.96 -1.47
CA ALA A 95 8.74 12.09 -2.37
C ALA A 95 7.36 11.96 -3.07
N VAL A 96 7.00 10.76 -3.50
CA VAL A 96 5.67 10.47 -4.08
C VAL A 96 4.56 10.70 -3.05
N GLY A 97 4.75 10.28 -1.79
CA GLY A 97 3.80 10.53 -0.71
C GLY A 97 3.48 12.02 -0.53
N HIS A 98 4.51 12.87 -0.55
CA HIS A 98 4.31 14.33 -0.48
C HIS A 98 3.55 14.90 -1.69
N ALA A 99 3.89 14.44 -2.89
CA ALA A 99 3.21 14.89 -4.12
C ALA A 99 1.75 14.42 -4.19
N ALA A 100 1.40 13.34 -3.50
CA ALA A 100 0.08 12.74 -3.53
C ALA A 100 -1.00 13.57 -2.82
N ILE A 101 -0.63 14.51 -1.91
CA ILE A 101 -1.59 15.31 -1.14
C ILE A 101 -2.58 16.06 -2.06
N ASP A 102 -2.13 16.53 -3.20
CA ASP A 102 -2.96 17.29 -4.14
C ASP A 102 -3.37 16.49 -5.38
N ALA A 103 -2.93 15.23 -5.49
CA ALA A 103 -3.31 14.36 -6.60
C ALA A 103 -4.70 13.75 -6.39
N ALA A 104 -5.57 13.84 -7.38
CA ALA A 104 -6.92 13.28 -7.31
C ALA A 104 -6.93 11.76 -7.42
N ASP A 105 -6.04 11.21 -8.23
CA ASP A 105 -5.92 9.78 -8.53
C ASP A 105 -4.47 9.42 -8.93
N VAL A 106 -4.25 8.16 -9.29
CA VAL A 106 -2.94 7.65 -9.69
C VAL A 106 -2.43 8.33 -10.97
N GLU A 107 -3.30 8.62 -11.92
CA GLU A 107 -2.89 9.25 -13.20
C GLU A 107 -2.47 10.72 -12.99
N ALA A 108 -3.21 11.46 -12.18
CA ALA A 108 -2.82 12.79 -11.74
C ALA A 108 -1.49 12.76 -10.96
N LEU A 109 -1.30 11.76 -10.08
CA LEU A 109 -0.07 11.60 -9.32
C LEU A 109 1.14 11.31 -10.21
N LYS A 110 1.01 10.50 -11.25
CA LYS A 110 2.11 10.22 -12.20
C LYS A 110 2.65 11.49 -12.88
N THR A 111 1.76 12.46 -13.13
CA THR A 111 2.12 13.73 -13.77
C THR A 111 2.53 14.83 -12.78
N ALA A 112 2.27 14.62 -11.48
CA ALA A 112 2.63 15.56 -10.44
C ALA A 112 4.16 15.76 -10.37
N LYS A 113 4.58 16.97 -10.04
CA LYS A 113 6.00 17.30 -9.92
C LYS A 113 6.50 17.03 -8.50
N LEU A 114 7.63 16.36 -8.43
CA LEU A 114 8.43 16.22 -7.22
C LEU A 114 9.22 17.51 -6.96
N ALA A 115 9.77 17.63 -5.76
CA ALA A 115 10.65 18.75 -5.39
C ALA A 115 11.88 18.89 -6.31
N SER A 116 12.31 17.82 -6.97
CA SER A 116 13.36 17.81 -7.99
C SER A 116 12.96 18.50 -9.30
N GLY A 117 11.69 18.84 -9.50
CA GLY A 117 11.13 19.37 -10.75
C GLY A 117 10.72 18.29 -11.77
N GLN A 118 11.12 17.06 -11.57
CA GLN A 118 10.70 15.91 -12.39
C GLN A 118 9.27 15.50 -12.06
N THR A 119 8.57 14.88 -13.02
CA THR A 119 7.31 14.21 -12.71
C THR A 119 7.58 12.90 -11.95
N VAL A 120 6.57 12.42 -11.22
CA VAL A 120 6.62 11.11 -10.55
C VAL A 120 6.97 10.01 -11.56
N GLU A 121 6.40 10.05 -12.76
CA GLU A 121 6.66 9.06 -13.81
C GLU A 121 8.10 9.10 -14.32
N GLN A 122 8.67 10.30 -14.48
CA GLN A 122 10.08 10.45 -14.86
C GLN A 122 11.01 9.88 -13.78
N ALA A 123 10.78 10.23 -12.52
CA ALA A 123 11.57 9.72 -11.40
C ALA A 123 11.42 8.20 -11.23
N ARG A 124 10.21 7.65 -11.45
CA ARG A 124 9.95 6.21 -11.46
C ARG A 124 10.77 5.49 -12.53
N ALA A 125 10.79 6.00 -13.75
CA ALA A 125 11.53 5.40 -14.85
C ALA A 125 13.05 5.43 -14.62
N GLU A 126 13.57 6.51 -14.06
CA GLU A 126 14.98 6.60 -13.66
C GLU A 126 15.32 5.59 -12.55
N LEU A 127 14.43 5.45 -11.57
CA LEU A 127 14.58 4.47 -10.51
C LEU A 127 14.61 3.04 -11.06
N ILE A 128 13.71 2.69 -11.98
CA ILE A 128 13.68 1.38 -12.65
C ILE A 128 14.98 1.13 -13.43
N ALA A 129 15.48 2.13 -14.13
CA ALA A 129 16.75 2.02 -14.86
C ALA A 129 17.91 1.76 -13.91
N LYS A 130 17.92 2.38 -12.73
CA LYS A 130 18.97 2.26 -11.72
C LYS A 130 18.94 0.91 -10.98
N ILE A 131 17.74 0.52 -10.51
CA ILE A 131 17.57 -0.66 -9.65
C ILE A 131 17.42 -1.93 -10.48
N GLY A 132 16.80 -1.84 -11.66
CA GLY A 132 16.64 -2.99 -12.55
C GLY A 132 15.36 -3.80 -12.32
N GLU A 133 14.47 -3.38 -11.40
CA GLU A 133 13.18 -4.01 -11.14
C GLU A 133 12.01 -3.15 -11.63
N ASN A 134 10.83 -3.78 -11.80
CA ASN A 134 9.59 -3.07 -12.02
C ASN A 134 9.21 -2.31 -10.74
N VAL A 135 8.88 -1.03 -10.88
CA VAL A 135 8.35 -0.18 -9.81
C VAL A 135 7.04 0.42 -10.29
N GLN A 136 5.99 0.32 -9.49
CA GLN A 136 4.66 0.82 -9.85
C GLN A 136 4.05 1.68 -8.75
N VAL A 137 3.54 2.85 -9.10
CA VAL A 137 2.60 3.60 -8.28
C VAL A 137 1.23 2.98 -8.52
N ARG A 138 0.81 2.08 -7.61
CA ARG A 138 -0.31 1.16 -7.86
C ARG A 138 -1.66 1.77 -7.54
N ARG A 139 -1.81 2.31 -6.35
CA ARG A 139 -3.09 2.85 -5.88
C ARG A 139 -2.88 3.98 -4.87
N ILE A 140 -3.85 4.85 -4.83
CA ILE A 140 -3.95 5.95 -3.87
C ILE A 140 -5.29 5.84 -3.14
N ALA A 141 -5.27 6.08 -1.84
CA ALA A 141 -6.47 6.32 -1.06
C ALA A 141 -6.39 7.72 -0.46
N ARG A 142 -7.49 8.45 -0.48
CA ARG A 142 -7.55 9.86 -0.06
C ARG A 142 -8.82 10.13 0.73
N VAL A 143 -8.67 10.94 1.76
CA VAL A 143 -9.78 11.51 2.54
C VAL A 143 -9.55 13.01 2.67
N ASP A 144 -10.56 13.79 2.28
CA ASP A 144 -10.62 15.23 2.44
C ASP A 144 -11.75 15.56 3.40
N SER A 145 -11.44 16.12 4.55
CA SER A 145 -12.46 16.41 5.57
C SER A 145 -12.00 17.49 6.54
N ALA A 146 -12.98 18.21 7.09
CA ALA A 146 -12.79 19.10 8.23
C ALA A 146 -12.76 18.36 9.58
N ASN A 147 -13.08 17.07 9.58
CA ASN A 147 -13.06 16.23 10.76
C ASN A 147 -11.62 15.87 11.19
N THR A 148 -11.49 15.20 12.33
CA THR A 148 -10.18 14.69 12.77
C THR A 148 -9.73 13.55 11.88
N LEU A 149 -8.64 13.76 11.12
CA LEU A 149 -8.01 12.76 10.28
C LEU A 149 -6.74 12.21 10.92
N SER A 150 -6.47 10.93 10.72
CA SER A 150 -5.17 10.33 11.01
C SER A 150 -4.76 9.39 9.89
N ALA A 151 -3.46 9.42 9.58
CA ALA A 151 -2.79 8.46 8.72
C ALA A 151 -1.76 7.70 9.54
N TYR A 152 -1.78 6.38 9.47
CA TYR A 152 -0.85 5.50 10.17
C TYR A 152 -0.25 4.50 9.19
N VAL A 153 1.06 4.30 9.27
CA VAL A 153 1.76 3.28 8.49
C VAL A 153 2.52 2.36 9.44
N HIS A 154 2.25 1.08 9.35
CA HIS A 154 2.91 0.03 10.12
C HIS A 154 3.98 -0.66 9.27
N GLY A 155 5.24 -0.52 9.66
CA GLY A 155 6.39 -1.17 9.02
C GLY A 155 6.54 -0.90 7.51
N GLY A 156 5.94 0.17 6.99
CA GLY A 156 5.90 0.45 5.56
C GLY A 156 4.98 -0.49 4.75
N ARG A 157 4.34 -1.48 5.39
CA ARG A 157 3.59 -2.53 4.68
C ARG A 157 2.07 -2.40 4.81
N ILE A 158 1.57 -1.79 5.86
CA ILE A 158 0.15 -1.57 6.09
C ILE A 158 -0.07 -0.09 6.34
N GLY A 159 -0.99 0.53 5.62
CA GLY A 159 -1.40 1.91 5.82
C GLY A 159 -2.87 1.99 6.17
N VAL A 160 -3.23 2.90 7.07
CA VAL A 160 -4.61 3.20 7.45
C VAL A 160 -4.84 4.69 7.44
N LEU A 161 -5.90 5.12 6.77
CA LEU A 161 -6.54 6.41 6.98
C LEU A 161 -7.77 6.21 7.85
N ILE A 162 -8.00 7.10 8.79
CA ILE A 162 -9.23 7.11 9.58
C ILE A 162 -9.74 8.53 9.75
N GLU A 163 -11.05 8.68 9.70
CA GLU A 163 -11.77 9.91 9.91
C GLU A 163 -12.69 9.79 11.12
N LEU A 164 -12.56 10.71 12.06
CA LEU A 164 -13.38 10.79 13.26
C LEU A 164 -14.16 12.10 13.31
N LYS A 165 -15.44 12.00 13.51
CA LYS A 165 -16.26 13.12 13.97
C LYS A 165 -16.11 13.23 15.49
N GLY A 166 -15.61 14.36 15.97
CA GLY A 166 -15.25 14.51 17.39
C GLY A 166 -13.92 13.82 17.74
N GLY A 167 -13.66 13.68 19.04
CA GLY A 167 -12.40 13.10 19.53
C GLY A 167 -11.17 13.97 19.28
N ASN A 168 -10.00 13.35 19.28
CA ASN A 168 -8.73 14.03 19.07
C ASN A 168 -7.75 13.19 18.23
N ALA A 169 -6.62 13.79 17.85
CA ALA A 169 -5.60 13.14 17.01
C ALA A 169 -4.99 11.88 17.65
N ALA A 170 -4.87 11.83 18.98
CA ALA A 170 -4.33 10.66 19.68
C ALA A 170 -5.28 9.45 19.56
N LEU A 171 -6.59 9.68 19.74
CA LEU A 171 -7.62 8.66 19.56
C LEU A 171 -7.65 8.18 18.10
N ALA A 172 -7.63 9.11 17.12
CA ALA A 172 -7.62 8.77 15.72
C ALA A 172 -6.41 7.90 15.36
N ARG A 173 -5.22 8.25 15.86
CA ARG A 173 -4.00 7.45 15.66
C ARG A 173 -4.12 6.07 16.29
N GLY A 174 -4.63 5.96 17.52
CA GLY A 174 -4.82 4.69 18.22
C GLY A 174 -5.80 3.78 17.48
N LEU A 175 -6.89 4.33 16.94
CA LEU A 175 -7.85 3.59 16.13
C LEU A 175 -7.26 3.18 14.77
N ALA A 176 -6.44 4.02 14.14
CA ALA A 176 -5.72 3.65 12.92
C ALA A 176 -4.75 2.47 13.17
N MET A 177 -4.06 2.46 14.32
CA MET A 177 -3.24 1.32 14.76
C MET A 177 -4.09 0.06 14.97
N HIS A 178 -5.26 0.20 15.59
CA HIS A 178 -6.20 -0.90 15.78
C HIS A 178 -6.67 -1.48 14.43
N VAL A 179 -7.10 -0.63 13.49
CA VAL A 179 -7.52 -1.06 12.15
C VAL A 179 -6.37 -1.74 11.39
N ALA A 180 -5.14 -1.24 11.53
CA ALA A 180 -3.96 -1.87 10.91
C ALA A 180 -3.76 -3.30 11.41
N ALA A 181 -3.92 -3.54 12.72
CA ALA A 181 -3.69 -4.82 13.37
C ALA A 181 -4.85 -5.80 13.17
N MET A 182 -6.09 -5.34 13.40
CA MET A 182 -7.27 -6.21 13.48
C MET A 182 -8.01 -6.36 12.15
N ASN A 183 -7.76 -5.48 11.18
CA ASN A 183 -8.38 -5.49 9.85
C ASN A 183 -9.90 -5.70 9.87
N PRO A 184 -10.68 -4.91 10.62
CA PRO A 184 -12.12 -5.06 10.64
C PRO A 184 -12.71 -4.73 9.26
N PRO A 185 -13.59 -5.57 8.69
CA PRO A 185 -14.21 -5.28 7.40
C PRO A 185 -15.29 -4.19 7.47
N TYR A 186 -15.84 -3.93 8.66
CA TYR A 186 -16.95 -2.98 8.87
C TYR A 186 -16.70 -2.07 10.06
N ILE A 187 -17.27 -0.87 10.03
CA ILE A 187 -17.19 0.08 11.16
C ILE A 187 -18.05 -0.43 12.32
N SER A 188 -19.31 -0.75 12.07
CA SER A 188 -20.30 -1.16 13.08
C SER A 188 -21.30 -2.15 12.50
N PRO A 189 -22.12 -2.81 13.33
CA PRO A 189 -23.18 -3.72 12.88
C PRO A 189 -24.12 -3.13 11.82
N ALA A 190 -24.35 -1.81 11.85
CA ALA A 190 -25.20 -1.12 10.87
C ALA A 190 -24.59 -1.13 9.44
N HIS A 191 -23.28 -1.36 9.31
CA HIS A 191 -22.57 -1.40 8.03
C HIS A 191 -22.44 -2.81 7.47
N VAL A 192 -22.87 -3.84 8.22
CA VAL A 192 -22.78 -5.24 7.79
C VAL A 192 -23.89 -5.52 6.78
N PRO A 193 -23.59 -6.09 5.58
CA PRO A 193 -24.60 -6.42 4.59
C PRO A 193 -25.66 -7.39 5.13
N ALA A 194 -26.94 -7.14 4.82
CA ALA A 194 -28.03 -7.99 5.25
C ALA A 194 -27.88 -9.45 4.78
N GLU A 195 -27.30 -9.66 3.61
CA GLU A 195 -26.99 -10.98 3.05
C GLU A 195 -26.01 -11.77 3.93
N PHE A 196 -24.97 -11.10 4.47
CA PHE A 196 -24.05 -11.73 5.41
C PHE A 196 -24.78 -12.17 6.67
N VAL A 197 -25.59 -11.30 7.25
CA VAL A 197 -26.38 -11.61 8.46
C VAL A 197 -27.36 -12.77 8.19
N ALA A 198 -28.02 -12.81 7.03
CA ALA A 198 -28.92 -13.86 6.63
C ALA A 198 -28.20 -15.22 6.50
N LYS A 199 -27.01 -15.24 5.89
CA LYS A 199 -26.18 -16.44 5.76
C LYS A 199 -25.71 -16.95 7.10
N GLU A 200 -25.26 -16.09 8.00
CA GLU A 200 -24.86 -16.47 9.36
C GLU A 200 -26.05 -17.02 10.16
N LYS A 201 -27.26 -16.48 9.94
CA LYS A 201 -28.49 -17.00 10.54
C LYS A 201 -28.81 -18.40 10.06
N GLU A 202 -28.68 -18.67 8.76
CA GLU A 202 -28.86 -20.01 8.18
C GLU A 202 -27.89 -21.03 8.78
N ILE A 203 -26.60 -20.66 8.87
CA ILE A 203 -25.56 -21.48 9.48
C ILE A 203 -25.86 -21.75 10.96
N ALA A 204 -26.24 -20.73 11.71
CA ALA A 204 -26.59 -20.86 13.13
C ALA A 204 -27.80 -21.77 13.35
N LEU A 205 -28.83 -21.66 12.49
CA LEU A 205 -30.00 -22.56 12.50
C LEU A 205 -29.61 -24.00 12.27
N ALA A 206 -28.79 -24.28 11.27
CA ALA A 206 -28.31 -25.64 10.98
C ALA A 206 -27.57 -26.27 12.16
N GLN A 207 -26.77 -25.47 12.89
CA GLN A 207 -25.99 -25.95 14.03
C GLN A 207 -26.80 -26.28 15.29
N VAL A 208 -27.99 -25.70 15.43
CA VAL A 208 -28.83 -25.92 16.62
C VAL A 208 -30.03 -26.85 16.38
N LYS A 209 -30.24 -27.29 15.12
CA LYS A 209 -31.42 -28.09 14.70
C LYS A 209 -31.64 -29.37 15.50
N ASP A 210 -30.56 -30.01 15.94
CA ASP A 210 -30.61 -31.33 16.60
C ASP A 210 -30.43 -31.23 18.13
N THR A 211 -30.50 -30.05 18.72
CA THR A 211 -30.25 -29.87 20.16
C THR A 211 -31.45 -30.22 21.06
N GLY A 212 -32.64 -30.46 20.49
CA GLY A 212 -33.88 -30.82 21.24
C GLY A 212 -34.41 -29.71 22.17
N LYS A 213 -33.92 -28.47 22.03
CA LYS A 213 -34.34 -27.33 22.87
C LYS A 213 -35.64 -26.72 22.36
N PRO A 214 -36.45 -26.05 23.25
CA PRO A 214 -37.64 -25.32 22.86
C PRO A 214 -37.30 -24.22 21.83
N ALA A 215 -38.21 -23.94 20.89
CA ALA A 215 -38.04 -23.00 19.80
C ALA A 215 -37.63 -21.58 20.27
N GLU A 216 -38.25 -21.08 21.35
CA GLU A 216 -37.93 -19.78 21.93
C GLU A 216 -36.49 -19.67 22.45
N ILE A 217 -35.95 -20.76 23.03
CA ILE A 217 -34.58 -20.85 23.49
C ILE A 217 -33.63 -20.85 22.29
N LEU A 218 -33.97 -21.59 21.24
CA LEU A 218 -33.20 -21.66 20.01
C LEU A 218 -33.11 -20.30 19.32
N GLU A 219 -34.21 -19.57 19.24
CA GLU A 219 -34.23 -18.22 18.65
C GLU A 219 -33.30 -17.25 19.42
N LYS A 220 -33.36 -17.26 20.76
CA LYS A 220 -32.47 -16.44 21.59
C LYS A 220 -30.99 -16.81 21.42
N MET A 221 -30.70 -18.13 21.33
CA MET A 221 -29.34 -18.60 21.11
C MET A 221 -28.81 -18.17 19.73
N ILE A 222 -29.62 -18.29 18.68
CA ILE A 222 -29.27 -17.88 17.32
C ILE A 222 -29.02 -16.37 17.27
N ALA A 223 -29.95 -15.56 17.82
CA ALA A 223 -29.81 -14.11 17.87
C ALA A 223 -28.55 -13.69 18.63
N GLY A 224 -28.25 -14.30 19.76
CA GLY A 224 -27.04 -14.05 20.54
C GLY A 224 -25.75 -14.42 19.76
N LYS A 225 -25.78 -15.56 19.04
CA LYS A 225 -24.65 -15.99 18.22
C LYS A 225 -24.40 -15.03 17.05
N ILE A 226 -25.44 -14.65 16.33
CA ILE A 226 -25.35 -13.69 15.23
C ILE A 226 -24.79 -12.36 15.74
N ALA A 227 -25.36 -11.82 16.83
CA ALA A 227 -24.90 -10.57 17.42
C ALA A 227 -23.42 -10.62 17.79
N LYS A 228 -22.95 -11.76 18.35
CA LYS A 228 -21.54 -11.97 18.66
C LYS A 228 -20.69 -11.98 17.41
N THR A 229 -21.03 -12.79 16.40
CA THR A 229 -20.30 -12.87 15.13
C THR A 229 -20.20 -11.52 14.44
N VAL A 230 -21.33 -10.79 14.37
CA VAL A 230 -21.37 -9.44 13.77
C VAL A 230 -20.51 -8.44 14.54
N ASN A 231 -20.53 -8.48 15.87
CA ASN A 231 -19.67 -7.60 16.67
C ASN A 231 -18.19 -7.90 16.50
N GLU A 232 -17.79 -9.17 16.40
CA GLU A 232 -16.40 -9.59 16.23
C GLU A 232 -15.78 -9.08 14.93
N ILE A 233 -16.58 -8.97 13.85
CA ILE A 233 -16.11 -8.46 12.55
C ILE A 233 -16.22 -6.94 12.43
N CYS A 234 -16.86 -6.24 13.37
CA CYS A 234 -17.00 -4.80 13.34
C CYS A 234 -15.97 -4.12 14.23
N LEU A 235 -15.39 -3.02 13.72
CA LEU A 235 -14.44 -2.19 14.48
C LEU A 235 -14.96 -1.85 15.88
N THR A 236 -16.20 -1.38 15.99
CA THR A 236 -16.80 -0.94 17.26
C THR A 236 -16.95 -2.07 18.27
N GLY A 237 -17.17 -3.31 17.82
CA GLY A 237 -17.36 -4.47 18.69
C GLY A 237 -16.07 -5.13 19.20
N GLN A 238 -14.92 -4.77 18.63
CA GLN A 238 -13.64 -5.39 18.98
C GLN A 238 -13.05 -4.80 20.26
N PRO A 239 -12.31 -5.60 21.07
CA PRO A 239 -11.48 -5.09 22.16
C PRO A 239 -10.45 -4.11 21.61
N TYR A 240 -10.32 -2.93 22.21
CA TYR A 240 -9.40 -1.90 21.72
C TYR A 240 -7.94 -2.32 21.91
N VAL A 241 -7.15 -2.29 20.86
CA VAL A 241 -5.77 -2.82 20.84
C VAL A 241 -4.85 -2.14 21.88
N LEU A 242 -5.09 -0.89 22.23
CA LEU A 242 -4.30 -0.16 23.23
C LEU A 242 -4.81 -0.33 24.67
N ASP A 243 -6.05 -0.79 24.86
CA ASP A 243 -6.65 -1.15 26.14
C ASP A 243 -7.72 -2.22 25.95
N THR A 244 -7.31 -3.47 26.05
CA THR A 244 -8.19 -4.64 25.80
C THR A 244 -9.32 -4.83 26.82
N ASN A 245 -9.34 -4.05 27.92
CA ASN A 245 -10.45 -4.03 28.87
C ASN A 245 -11.65 -3.25 28.36
N LEU A 246 -11.46 -2.41 27.34
CA LEU A 246 -12.51 -1.61 26.70
C LEU A 246 -12.74 -2.09 25.27
N THR A 247 -13.99 -1.97 24.81
CA THR A 247 -14.28 -2.07 23.37
C THR A 247 -13.98 -0.74 22.68
N VAL A 248 -13.76 -0.81 21.37
CA VAL A 248 -13.62 0.41 20.54
C VAL A 248 -14.86 1.32 20.72
N GLU A 249 -16.07 0.75 20.78
CA GLU A 249 -17.30 1.50 21.00
C GLU A 249 -17.27 2.27 22.33
N ALA A 250 -16.89 1.60 23.44
CA ALA A 250 -16.78 2.22 24.74
C ALA A 250 -15.75 3.36 24.73
N THR A 251 -14.62 3.18 24.07
CA THR A 251 -13.56 4.18 23.91
C THR A 251 -14.04 5.40 23.12
N LEU A 252 -14.74 5.17 22.00
CA LEU A 252 -15.35 6.23 21.19
C LEU A 252 -16.38 7.02 21.97
N LYS A 253 -17.28 6.33 22.68
CA LYS A 253 -18.34 6.95 23.49
C LYS A 253 -17.76 7.82 24.61
N ALA A 254 -16.73 7.34 25.30
CA ALA A 254 -16.04 8.10 26.34
C ALA A 254 -15.40 9.39 25.81
N ALA A 255 -14.94 9.39 24.56
CA ALA A 255 -14.35 10.54 23.90
C ALA A 255 -15.36 11.44 23.15
N GLY A 256 -16.65 11.11 23.16
CA GLY A 256 -17.66 11.82 22.35
C GLY A 256 -17.35 11.79 20.85
N ALA A 257 -16.79 10.67 20.35
CA ALA A 257 -16.31 10.51 18.98
C ALA A 257 -17.07 9.42 18.24
N GLU A 258 -17.06 9.53 16.92
CA GLU A 258 -17.64 8.55 15.99
C GLU A 258 -16.68 8.33 14.82
N VAL A 259 -16.50 7.08 14.40
CA VAL A 259 -15.77 6.76 13.18
C VAL A 259 -16.66 7.00 11.97
N VAL A 260 -16.27 7.95 11.12
CA VAL A 260 -16.98 8.27 9.88
C VAL A 260 -16.57 7.32 8.78
N SER A 261 -15.25 7.12 8.63
CA SER A 261 -14.69 6.25 7.61
C SER A 261 -13.29 5.75 7.99
N PHE A 262 -12.89 4.65 7.42
CA PHE A 262 -11.48 4.25 7.37
C PHE A 262 -11.16 3.54 6.05
N VAL A 263 -9.91 3.61 5.67
CA VAL A 263 -9.32 2.86 4.55
C VAL A 263 -8.08 2.17 5.04
N ARG A 264 -7.94 0.89 4.74
CA ARG A 264 -6.74 0.11 5.01
C ARG A 264 -6.17 -0.42 3.70
N LEU A 265 -4.88 -0.23 3.50
CA LEU A 265 -4.11 -0.80 2.39
C LEU A 265 -3.04 -1.71 2.97
N ALA A 266 -2.82 -2.85 2.34
CA ALA A 266 -1.66 -3.70 2.59
C ALA A 266 -0.88 -3.90 1.30
N VAL A 267 0.45 -3.89 1.38
CA VAL A 267 1.34 -4.05 0.23
C VAL A 267 1.05 -5.38 -0.47
N GLY A 268 0.81 -5.32 -1.78
CA GLY A 268 0.60 -6.49 -2.62
C GLY A 268 -0.76 -7.16 -2.46
N GLU A 269 -1.67 -6.60 -1.66
CA GLU A 269 -3.01 -7.15 -1.47
C GLU A 269 -3.77 -7.22 -2.80
N GLY A 270 -4.32 -8.42 -3.12
CA GLY A 270 -5.02 -8.69 -4.37
C GLY A 270 -4.11 -8.91 -5.59
N ILE A 271 -2.78 -8.98 -5.41
CA ILE A 271 -1.85 -9.41 -6.46
C ILE A 271 -1.58 -10.90 -6.30
N GLU A 272 -1.90 -11.68 -7.32
CA GLU A 272 -1.52 -13.10 -7.34
C GLU A 272 0.01 -13.20 -7.50
N LYS A 273 0.67 -13.66 -6.47
CA LYS A 273 2.09 -14.02 -6.55
C LYS A 273 2.19 -15.33 -7.32
N GLN A 274 3.01 -15.37 -8.39
CA GLN A 274 3.43 -16.66 -8.90
C GLN A 274 4.22 -17.35 -7.78
N THR A 275 3.71 -18.46 -7.30
CA THR A 275 4.51 -19.37 -6.46
C THR A 275 5.48 -20.05 -7.40
N ASP A 276 6.72 -19.52 -7.46
CA ASP A 276 7.80 -20.27 -8.07
C ASP A 276 7.91 -21.58 -7.29
N ASP A 277 7.56 -22.67 -7.92
CA ASP A 277 7.84 -23.99 -7.38
C ASP A 277 9.36 -24.21 -7.48
N PHE A 278 10.05 -23.67 -6.45
CA PHE A 278 11.52 -23.74 -6.37
C PHE A 278 12.00 -25.18 -6.50
N ALA A 279 11.23 -26.17 -6.03
CA ALA A 279 11.56 -27.57 -6.19
C ALA A 279 11.49 -28.00 -7.66
N ALA A 280 10.45 -27.58 -8.39
CA ALA A 280 10.32 -27.87 -9.83
C ALA A 280 11.40 -27.16 -10.65
N GLU A 281 11.77 -25.93 -10.29
CA GLU A 281 12.83 -25.19 -10.98
C GLU A 281 14.21 -25.81 -10.73
N VAL A 282 14.51 -26.23 -9.51
CA VAL A 282 15.73 -26.96 -9.17
C VAL A 282 15.78 -28.31 -9.88
N MET A 283 14.69 -29.08 -9.95
CA MET A 283 14.63 -30.34 -10.69
C MET A 283 14.87 -30.12 -12.18
N LYS A 284 14.29 -29.07 -12.77
CA LYS A 284 14.49 -28.70 -14.17
C LYS A 284 15.95 -28.30 -14.46
N GLN A 285 16.58 -27.54 -13.58
CA GLN A 285 17.99 -27.16 -13.70
C GLN A 285 18.94 -28.36 -13.48
N ALA A 286 18.53 -29.28 -12.60
CA ALA A 286 19.27 -30.53 -12.37
C ALA A 286 19.08 -31.60 -13.49
N GLY A 287 18.21 -31.33 -14.49
CA GLY A 287 17.91 -32.29 -15.55
C GLY A 287 17.14 -33.52 -15.08
N LEU A 288 16.40 -33.40 -13.94
CA LEU A 288 15.62 -34.44 -13.28
C LEU A 288 14.11 -34.33 -13.53
N ALA A 289 13.69 -33.41 -14.40
CA ALA A 289 12.29 -33.19 -14.80
C ALA A 289 12.09 -33.48 -16.29
#